data_b6df3027db031e04c4da84a2c5590bf3
#
_entry.id   b6df3027db031e04c4da84a2c5590bf3
#
_cell.length_a   1.000
_cell.length_b   1.000
_cell.length_c   1.000
_cell.angle_alpha   90.00
_cell.angle_beta   90.00
_cell.angle_gamma   90.00
#
_symmetry.space_group_name_H-M   'P 1'
#
loop_
_entity.id
_entity.type
_entity.pdbx_description
1 polymer ?
#
loop_
_entity_poly.entity_id
_entity_poly.type
_entity_poly.pdbx_seq_one_letter_code
_entity_poly.pdbx_strand_id
1 'polypeptide(L)'
;MDNTSYSTAGFRNKSVLEALDSIQKSGYPSVEIGCGSHIDQPLKNADLNNFNKELKSRNLKARSIHAPSGLTTLGATTEEWRIKEATTLASFIIFASDIGASDMVIHPIPNPIFVPDADNPNNPSIMEKAVARSLDYLIPIAEKYGIRMNLENLPYHCNYPYRSMKELRLLVEQYPADQLGLILDTGHVGVMGDEIVEEIKSAGDRLKGTHLHDVNGNQDGDDHKGPNRGILNWDDMLKTLKEIQYSGPYTFEPIVTQENETEEELAIFTRTFAKTWLSI
;
A
#
# COMPACT_ATOMS: atom_id res chain seq x y z
N MET A 1 -7.43 -0.49 21.08
CA MET A 1 -8.21 0.30 20.09
C MET A 1 -8.23 -0.48 18.79
N ASP A 2 -9.35 -0.43 18.07
CA ASP A 2 -9.46 -1.03 16.74
C ASP A 2 -8.58 -0.26 15.74
N ASN A 3 -7.57 -0.92 15.19
CA ASN A 3 -6.60 -0.33 14.26
C ASN A 3 -6.71 -0.97 12.86
N THR A 4 -7.90 -1.47 12.52
CA THR A 4 -8.16 -2.03 11.20
C THR A 4 -8.51 -0.95 10.19
N SER A 5 -8.12 -1.18 8.95
CA SER A 5 -8.42 -0.33 7.79
C SER A 5 -8.79 -1.22 6.59
N TYR A 6 -9.46 -0.65 5.62
CA TYR A 6 -9.75 -1.32 4.36
C TYR A 6 -9.40 -0.41 3.18
N SER A 7 -8.75 -0.96 2.16
CA SER A 7 -8.38 -0.21 0.96
C SER A 7 -9.59 -0.07 0.02
N THR A 8 -9.83 1.14 -0.48
CA THR A 8 -10.85 1.34 -1.51
C THR A 8 -10.50 0.63 -2.81
N ALA A 9 -9.22 0.33 -3.07
CA ALA A 9 -8.77 -0.40 -4.27
C ALA A 9 -9.40 -1.79 -4.43
N GLY A 10 -9.89 -2.39 -3.34
CA GLY A 10 -10.67 -3.63 -3.36
C GLY A 10 -12.04 -3.51 -4.02
N PHE A 11 -12.56 -2.29 -4.23
CA PHE A 11 -13.88 -2.02 -4.82
C PHE A 11 -13.76 -1.59 -6.28
N ARG A 12 -13.46 -2.52 -7.16
CA ARG A 12 -13.17 -2.24 -8.58
C ARG A 12 -14.37 -1.82 -9.41
N ASN A 13 -15.60 -2.15 -8.95
CA ASN A 13 -16.85 -1.90 -9.65
C ASN A 13 -17.67 -0.75 -9.05
N LYS A 14 -17.13 -0.04 -8.07
CA LYS A 14 -17.79 1.05 -7.34
C LYS A 14 -17.04 2.37 -7.51
N SER A 15 -17.78 3.46 -7.44
CA SER A 15 -17.16 4.78 -7.22
C SER A 15 -16.54 4.86 -5.81
N VAL A 16 -15.65 5.80 -5.58
CA VAL A 16 -15.03 6.00 -4.27
C VAL A 16 -16.08 6.18 -3.16
N LEU A 17 -17.17 6.90 -3.41
CA LEU A 17 -18.21 7.12 -2.39
C LEU A 17 -18.98 5.83 -2.07
N GLU A 18 -19.29 5.02 -3.07
CA GLU A 18 -19.92 3.71 -2.86
C GLU A 18 -18.96 2.74 -2.15
N ALA A 19 -17.66 2.80 -2.42
CA ALA A 19 -16.65 2.05 -1.67
C ALA A 19 -16.62 2.48 -0.19
N LEU A 20 -16.64 3.79 0.09
CA LEU A 20 -16.71 4.31 1.46
C LEU A 20 -18.00 3.86 2.18
N ASP A 21 -19.15 3.82 1.48
CA ASP A 21 -20.40 3.29 2.05
C ASP A 21 -20.27 1.82 2.46
N SER A 22 -19.68 0.99 1.59
CA SER A 22 -19.47 -0.44 1.84
C SER A 22 -18.50 -0.67 3.00
N ILE A 23 -17.42 0.10 3.09
CA ILE A 23 -16.43 0.03 4.17
C ILE A 23 -17.09 0.43 5.51
N GLN A 24 -17.85 1.51 5.52
CA GLN A 24 -18.58 1.97 6.71
C GLN A 24 -19.61 0.93 7.18
N LYS A 25 -20.42 0.37 6.28
CA LYS A 25 -21.38 -0.69 6.58
C LYS A 25 -20.73 -1.96 7.11
N SER A 26 -19.54 -2.31 6.64
CA SER A 26 -18.75 -3.44 7.13
C SER A 26 -18.17 -3.20 8.54
N GLY A 27 -18.20 -1.96 9.02
CA GLY A 27 -17.79 -1.59 10.39
C GLY A 27 -16.29 -1.37 10.57
N TYR A 28 -15.58 -1.01 9.51
CA TYR A 28 -14.18 -0.55 9.61
C TYR A 28 -14.14 0.89 10.15
N PRO A 29 -13.21 1.21 11.06
CA PRO A 29 -13.05 2.57 11.60
C PRO A 29 -12.24 3.49 10.70
N SER A 30 -11.48 2.93 9.78
CA SER A 30 -10.59 3.69 8.90
C SER A 30 -10.49 3.09 7.50
N VAL A 31 -9.98 3.90 6.59
CA VAL A 31 -9.87 3.58 5.17
C VAL A 31 -8.52 4.02 4.62
N GLU A 32 -8.00 3.24 3.68
CA GLU A 32 -6.97 3.68 2.77
C GLU A 32 -7.61 4.07 1.44
N ILE A 33 -7.21 5.21 0.89
CA ILE A 33 -7.73 5.71 -0.39
C ILE A 33 -6.81 5.26 -1.52
N GLY A 34 -7.30 4.39 -2.39
CA GLY A 34 -6.59 3.97 -3.60
C GLY A 34 -6.61 5.07 -4.66
N CYS A 35 -5.47 5.72 -4.85
CA CYS A 35 -5.28 6.68 -5.92
C CYS A 35 -4.85 5.95 -7.20
N GLY A 36 -5.40 6.38 -8.35
CA GLY A 36 -5.27 5.63 -9.60
C GLY A 36 -6.38 4.61 -9.84
N SER A 37 -6.98 4.07 -8.77
CA SER A 37 -8.19 3.23 -8.88
C SER A 37 -9.46 4.07 -8.82
N HIS A 38 -9.51 5.07 -7.93
CA HIS A 38 -10.68 5.90 -7.67
C HIS A 38 -10.43 7.40 -7.79
N ILE A 39 -9.19 7.85 -7.61
CA ILE A 39 -8.79 9.25 -7.64
C ILE A 39 -7.57 9.37 -8.54
N ASP A 40 -7.79 9.68 -9.81
CA ASP A 40 -6.72 9.80 -10.82
C ASP A 40 -5.84 11.04 -10.62
N GLN A 41 -6.41 12.08 -10.02
CA GLN A 41 -5.73 13.35 -9.73
C GLN A 41 -6.16 13.85 -8.35
N PRO A 42 -5.26 14.49 -7.59
CA PRO A 42 -5.61 15.08 -6.29
C PRO A 42 -6.83 15.99 -6.38
N LEU A 43 -7.81 15.74 -5.53
CA LEU A 43 -9.02 16.57 -5.44
C LEU A 43 -8.65 17.97 -4.93
N LYS A 44 -9.39 18.99 -5.40
CA LYS A 44 -9.16 20.40 -5.06
C LYS A 44 -10.47 21.12 -4.78
N ASN A 45 -10.37 22.22 -4.04
CA ASN A 45 -11.48 23.17 -3.83
C ASN A 45 -12.78 22.48 -3.36
N ALA A 46 -13.87 22.67 -4.11
CA ALA A 46 -15.19 22.14 -3.76
C ALA A 46 -15.21 20.61 -3.66
N ASP A 47 -14.52 19.90 -4.57
CA ASP A 47 -14.47 18.43 -4.59
C ASP A 47 -13.75 17.87 -3.38
N LEU A 48 -12.62 18.46 -3.00
CA LEU A 48 -11.90 18.12 -1.77
C LEU A 48 -12.76 18.38 -0.53
N ASN A 49 -13.41 19.54 -0.46
CA ASN A 49 -14.29 19.87 0.66
C ASN A 49 -15.48 18.89 0.77
N ASN A 50 -16.05 18.48 -0.37
CA ASN A 50 -17.13 17.49 -0.41
C ASN A 50 -16.61 16.12 0.05
N PHE A 51 -15.47 15.68 -0.45
CA PHE A 51 -14.87 14.40 -0.07
C PHE A 51 -14.60 14.32 1.44
N ASN A 52 -14.06 15.39 2.03
CA ASN A 52 -13.86 15.47 3.48
C ASN A 52 -15.17 15.42 4.28
N LYS A 53 -16.26 16.02 3.77
CA LYS A 53 -17.59 15.88 4.37
C LYS A 53 -18.11 14.45 4.28
N GLU A 54 -17.89 13.78 3.16
CA GLU A 54 -18.29 12.39 2.92
C GLU A 54 -17.57 11.42 3.87
N LEU A 55 -16.26 11.57 4.07
CA LEU A 55 -15.50 10.82 5.08
C LEU A 55 -16.05 11.05 6.49
N LYS A 56 -16.27 12.32 6.86
CA LYS A 56 -16.77 12.69 8.18
C LYS A 56 -18.20 12.18 8.42
N SER A 57 -19.09 12.25 7.45
CA SER A 57 -20.49 11.80 7.57
C SER A 57 -20.59 10.30 7.85
N ARG A 58 -19.62 9.53 7.35
CA ARG A 58 -19.49 8.08 7.56
C ARG A 58 -18.69 7.70 8.81
N ASN A 59 -18.18 8.70 9.54
CA ASN A 59 -17.26 8.48 10.67
C ASN A 59 -16.04 7.61 10.27
N LEU A 60 -15.56 7.76 9.04
CA LEU A 60 -14.37 7.11 8.52
C LEU A 60 -13.16 8.03 8.62
N LYS A 61 -12.04 7.50 9.11
CA LYS A 61 -10.76 8.19 9.11
C LYS A 61 -9.95 7.76 7.88
N ALA A 62 -9.58 8.69 7.01
CA ALA A 62 -8.55 8.40 6.02
C ALA A 62 -7.22 8.17 6.76
N ARG A 63 -6.76 6.92 6.79
CA ARG A 63 -5.52 6.54 7.49
C ARG A 63 -4.31 6.78 6.61
N SER A 64 -4.43 6.35 5.39
CA SER A 64 -3.40 6.43 4.35
C SER A 64 -4.03 6.69 2.99
N ILE A 65 -3.19 7.06 2.05
CA ILE A 65 -3.47 6.91 0.63
C ILE A 65 -2.48 5.92 0.03
N HIS A 66 -2.92 5.13 -0.95
CA HIS A 66 -2.03 4.44 -1.86
C HIS A 66 -1.82 5.34 -3.08
N ALA A 67 -0.59 5.76 -3.36
CA ALA A 67 -0.28 6.53 -4.56
C ALA A 67 -0.64 5.73 -5.82
N PRO A 68 -0.93 6.36 -6.96
CA PRO A 68 -1.06 5.62 -8.21
C PRO A 68 0.16 4.71 -8.41
N SER A 69 -0.08 3.50 -8.87
CA SER A 69 0.96 2.48 -9.05
C SER A 69 1.27 2.22 -10.53
N GLY A 70 2.18 1.33 -10.81
CA GLY A 70 2.55 0.93 -12.15
C GLY A 70 3.54 1.87 -12.82
N LEU A 71 3.08 2.96 -13.40
CA LEU A 71 3.92 4.01 -14.00
C LEU A 71 4.44 5.00 -12.96
N THR A 72 3.64 5.30 -11.94
CA THR A 72 4.01 6.25 -10.88
C THR A 72 4.93 5.56 -9.88
N THR A 73 6.17 6.01 -9.79
CA THR A 73 7.25 5.32 -9.08
C THR A 73 8.36 6.30 -8.69
N LEU A 74 9.20 5.89 -7.74
CA LEU A 74 10.44 6.60 -7.41
C LEU A 74 11.57 6.26 -8.37
N GLY A 75 11.62 5.00 -8.84
CA GLY A 75 12.73 4.37 -9.55
C GLY A 75 12.57 4.32 -11.07
N ALA A 76 12.05 5.38 -11.70
CA ALA A 76 11.94 5.45 -13.16
C ALA A 76 13.30 5.34 -13.86
N THR A 77 13.33 4.69 -15.03
CA THR A 77 14.59 4.41 -15.76
C THR A 77 15.11 5.59 -16.57
N THR A 78 14.33 6.67 -16.74
CA THR A 78 14.78 7.92 -17.36
C THR A 78 14.55 9.11 -16.45
N GLU A 79 15.37 10.15 -16.57
CA GLU A 79 15.26 11.34 -15.75
C GLU A 79 13.96 12.12 -16.00
N GLU A 80 13.52 12.20 -17.24
CA GLU A 80 12.25 12.83 -17.61
C GLU A 80 11.06 12.13 -16.92
N TRP A 81 11.00 10.80 -16.97
CA TRP A 81 9.99 10.01 -16.30
C TRP A 81 10.07 10.20 -14.79
N ARG A 82 11.27 10.12 -14.20
CA ARG A 82 11.48 10.31 -12.77
C ARG A 82 10.94 11.67 -12.29
N ILE A 83 11.28 12.77 -12.97
CA ILE A 83 10.83 14.13 -12.62
C ILE A 83 9.30 14.23 -12.69
N LYS A 84 8.71 13.70 -13.74
CA LYS A 84 7.25 13.68 -13.93
C LYS A 84 6.57 12.97 -12.75
N GLU A 85 7.01 11.75 -12.42
CA GLU A 85 6.38 10.96 -11.37
C GLU A 85 6.68 11.52 -9.97
N ALA A 86 7.87 12.03 -9.71
CA ALA A 86 8.16 12.72 -8.44
C ALA A 86 7.25 13.96 -8.26
N THR A 87 6.95 14.70 -9.33
CA THR A 87 6.01 15.83 -9.27
C THR A 87 4.58 15.36 -9.00
N THR A 88 4.17 14.27 -9.62
CA THR A 88 2.87 13.62 -9.36
C THR A 88 2.77 13.18 -7.90
N LEU A 89 3.76 12.45 -7.39
CA LEU A 89 3.80 12.00 -6.00
C LEU A 89 3.78 13.17 -5.01
N ALA A 90 4.50 14.27 -5.30
CA ALA A 90 4.45 15.48 -4.47
C ALA A 90 3.03 16.05 -4.36
N SER A 91 2.25 16.01 -5.44
CA SER A 91 0.86 16.46 -5.41
C SER A 91 -0.05 15.55 -4.58
N PHE A 92 0.20 14.23 -4.58
CA PHE A 92 -0.52 13.28 -3.74
C PHE A 92 -0.11 13.37 -2.26
N ILE A 93 1.13 13.72 -1.93
CA ILE A 93 1.53 14.03 -0.55
C ILE A 93 0.67 15.17 0.02
N ILE A 94 0.47 16.24 -0.77
CA ILE A 94 -0.38 17.37 -0.36
C ILE A 94 -1.83 16.90 -0.18
N PHE A 95 -2.35 16.14 -1.14
CA PHE A 95 -3.71 15.60 -1.06
C PHE A 95 -3.91 14.68 0.17
N ALA A 96 -2.93 13.83 0.50
CA ALA A 96 -2.97 12.99 1.71
C ALA A 96 -3.15 13.86 2.97
N SER A 97 -2.37 14.92 3.10
CA SER A 97 -2.49 15.89 4.19
C SER A 97 -3.86 16.58 4.20
N ASP A 98 -4.36 17.00 3.05
CA ASP A 98 -5.64 17.70 2.90
C ASP A 98 -6.85 16.86 3.31
N ILE A 99 -6.77 15.53 3.21
CA ILE A 99 -7.82 14.59 3.69
C ILE A 99 -7.57 14.06 5.09
N GLY A 100 -6.50 14.52 5.77
CA GLY A 100 -6.15 14.13 7.13
C GLY A 100 -5.51 12.77 7.26
N ALA A 101 -4.97 12.20 6.19
CA ALA A 101 -4.12 11.02 6.25
C ALA A 101 -2.77 11.33 6.91
N SER A 102 -2.12 10.32 7.46
CA SER A 102 -0.78 10.42 8.05
C SER A 102 0.29 9.72 7.23
N ASP A 103 -0.14 8.88 6.30
CA ASP A 103 0.74 7.96 5.58
C ASP A 103 0.40 7.92 4.08
N MET A 104 1.42 7.72 3.25
CA MET A 104 1.28 7.47 1.82
C MET A 104 2.09 6.25 1.40
N VAL A 105 1.43 5.27 0.80
CA VAL A 105 2.08 4.08 0.23
C VAL A 105 2.60 4.40 -1.17
N ILE A 106 3.80 3.94 -1.47
CA ILE A 106 4.48 4.19 -2.75
C ILE A 106 5.22 2.93 -3.21
N HIS A 107 5.04 2.57 -4.48
CA HIS A 107 5.89 1.59 -5.13
C HIS A 107 7.29 2.16 -5.40
N PRO A 108 8.36 1.55 -4.88
CA PRO A 108 9.72 2.07 -5.05
C PRO A 108 10.20 2.03 -6.50
N ILE A 109 9.76 1.03 -7.28
CA ILE A 109 10.16 0.80 -8.67
C ILE A 109 8.93 0.59 -9.56
N PRO A 110 9.04 0.83 -10.87
CA PRO A 110 7.94 0.65 -11.80
C PRO A 110 7.61 -0.84 -12.02
N ASN A 111 6.35 -1.11 -12.38
CA ASN A 111 6.00 -2.42 -12.91
C ASN A 111 6.81 -2.69 -14.20
N PRO A 112 7.48 -3.84 -14.32
CA PRO A 112 8.32 -4.18 -15.49
C PRO A 112 7.60 -4.04 -16.83
N ILE A 113 6.29 -4.24 -16.90
CA ILE A 113 5.51 -4.10 -18.16
C ILE A 113 5.53 -2.68 -18.73
N PHE A 114 5.84 -1.67 -17.92
CA PHE A 114 5.91 -0.27 -18.33
C PHE A 114 7.36 0.19 -18.60
N VAL A 115 8.34 -0.66 -18.35
CA VAL A 115 9.76 -0.30 -18.53
C VAL A 115 10.18 -0.62 -19.96
N PRO A 116 10.54 0.38 -20.77
CA PRO A 116 11.19 0.13 -22.05
C PRO A 116 12.50 -0.63 -21.79
N ASP A 117 12.74 -1.69 -22.56
CA ASP A 117 13.92 -2.54 -22.39
C ASP A 117 14.06 -3.08 -20.95
N ALA A 118 13.00 -3.77 -20.49
CA ALA A 118 12.90 -4.25 -19.09
C ALA A 118 14.06 -5.17 -18.68
N ASP A 119 14.66 -5.89 -19.63
CA ASP A 119 15.79 -6.83 -19.41
C ASP A 119 17.17 -6.15 -19.45
N ASN A 120 17.24 -4.83 -19.59
CA ASN A 120 18.52 -4.11 -19.61
C ASN A 120 19.26 -4.32 -18.29
N PRO A 121 20.49 -4.89 -18.32
CA PRO A 121 21.25 -5.21 -17.11
C PRO A 121 21.65 -3.97 -16.27
N ASN A 122 21.53 -2.77 -16.81
CA ASN A 122 21.81 -1.54 -16.11
C ASN A 122 20.59 -0.99 -15.34
N ASN A 123 19.37 -1.48 -15.61
CA ASN A 123 18.15 -0.99 -14.97
C ASN A 123 18.22 -1.00 -13.44
N PRO A 124 18.71 -2.05 -12.76
CA PRO A 124 18.83 -2.03 -11.30
C PRO A 124 19.59 -0.82 -10.77
N SER A 125 20.78 -0.56 -11.28
CA SER A 125 21.61 0.57 -10.85
C SER A 125 21.02 1.93 -11.23
N ILE A 126 20.29 2.02 -12.34
CA ILE A 126 19.57 3.24 -12.74
C ILE A 126 18.43 3.51 -11.77
N MET A 127 17.63 2.47 -11.44
CA MET A 127 16.51 2.56 -10.52
C MET A 127 16.95 2.95 -9.10
N GLU A 128 18.00 2.35 -8.57
CA GLU A 128 18.56 2.71 -7.25
C GLU A 128 18.90 4.20 -7.16
N LYS A 129 19.61 4.72 -8.17
CA LYS A 129 19.96 6.15 -8.24
C LYS A 129 18.72 7.04 -8.41
N ALA A 130 17.73 6.58 -9.16
CA ALA A 130 16.49 7.32 -9.36
C ALA A 130 15.67 7.38 -8.07
N VAL A 131 15.56 6.27 -7.33
CA VAL A 131 14.89 6.19 -6.03
C VAL A 131 15.52 7.18 -5.05
N ALA A 132 16.85 7.16 -4.88
CA ALA A 132 17.54 8.08 -3.97
C ALA A 132 17.21 9.55 -4.31
N ARG A 133 17.34 9.94 -5.58
CA ARG A 133 17.03 11.33 -6.00
C ARG A 133 15.56 11.70 -5.84
N SER A 134 14.65 10.75 -6.03
CA SER A 134 13.22 10.98 -5.83
C SER A 134 12.91 11.16 -4.35
N LEU A 135 13.52 10.37 -3.45
CA LEU A 135 13.39 10.51 -2.00
C LEU A 135 13.97 11.84 -1.52
N ASP A 136 15.15 12.25 -2.01
CA ASP A 136 15.76 13.54 -1.68
C ASP A 136 14.85 14.74 -2.02
N TYR A 137 14.07 14.62 -3.09
CA TYR A 137 13.10 15.63 -3.49
C TYR A 137 11.80 15.57 -2.67
N LEU A 138 11.28 14.36 -2.39
CA LEU A 138 9.96 14.17 -1.80
C LEU A 138 9.94 14.25 -0.27
N ILE A 139 11.00 13.81 0.41
CA ILE A 139 11.05 13.79 1.89
C ILE A 139 10.85 15.19 2.50
N PRO A 140 11.51 16.26 2.04
CA PRO A 140 11.24 17.60 2.57
C PRO A 140 9.79 18.07 2.36
N ILE A 141 9.15 17.63 1.27
CA ILE A 141 7.74 17.94 1.00
C ILE A 141 6.86 17.16 1.98
N ALA A 142 7.09 15.86 2.12
CA ALA A 142 6.35 15.00 3.02
C ALA A 142 6.44 15.47 4.48
N GLU A 143 7.62 15.84 4.94
CA GLU A 143 7.86 16.44 6.26
C GLU A 143 7.04 17.72 6.46
N LYS A 144 7.08 18.64 5.49
CA LYS A 144 6.32 19.91 5.53
C LYS A 144 4.83 19.68 5.71
N TYR A 145 4.29 18.63 5.09
CA TYR A 145 2.85 18.31 5.13
C TYR A 145 2.48 17.26 6.19
N GLY A 146 3.44 16.79 6.98
CA GLY A 146 3.22 15.84 8.06
C GLY A 146 2.83 14.43 7.57
N ILE A 147 3.31 14.04 6.38
CA ILE A 147 3.04 12.72 5.77
C ILE A 147 4.29 11.86 5.86
N ARG A 148 4.14 10.63 6.39
CA ARG A 148 5.17 9.61 6.25
C ARG A 148 4.98 8.86 4.94
N MET A 149 6.04 8.74 4.17
CA MET A 149 6.06 7.86 3.01
C MET A 149 6.40 6.44 3.44
N ASN A 150 5.73 5.45 2.87
CA ASN A 150 6.00 4.04 3.16
C ASN A 150 6.20 3.28 1.85
N LEU A 151 7.31 2.55 1.76
CA LEU A 151 7.66 1.76 0.58
C LEU A 151 7.11 0.35 0.72
N GLU A 152 6.55 -0.17 -0.35
CA GLU A 152 5.90 -1.46 -0.42
C GLU A 152 6.78 -2.49 -1.11
N ASN A 153 6.81 -3.74 -0.62
CA ASN A 153 7.41 -4.88 -1.32
C ASN A 153 6.58 -5.24 -2.56
N LEU A 154 7.22 -5.77 -3.60
CA LEU A 154 6.60 -5.91 -4.92
C LEU A 154 6.70 -7.33 -5.48
N PRO A 155 5.68 -7.82 -6.23
CA PRO A 155 5.59 -9.18 -6.73
C PRO A 155 6.24 -9.35 -8.10
N TYR A 156 7.45 -8.80 -8.33
CA TYR A 156 8.07 -8.79 -9.64
C TYR A 156 9.18 -9.83 -9.76
N HIS A 157 8.96 -10.88 -10.57
CA HIS A 157 9.95 -11.90 -10.90
C HIS A 157 10.97 -11.40 -11.94
N CYS A 158 11.76 -10.38 -11.58
CA CYS A 158 12.80 -9.78 -12.41
C CYS A 158 13.98 -9.34 -11.54
N ASN A 159 15.08 -8.96 -12.15
CA ASN A 159 16.27 -8.49 -11.44
C ASN A 159 16.21 -6.98 -11.15
N TYR A 160 15.10 -6.51 -10.54
CA TYR A 160 14.96 -5.14 -10.08
C TYR A 160 15.24 -5.04 -8.59
N PRO A 161 15.72 -3.88 -8.07
CA PRO A 161 15.96 -3.68 -6.64
C PRO A 161 14.65 -3.45 -5.86
N TYR A 162 14.73 -3.49 -4.55
CA TYR A 162 13.65 -3.05 -3.63
C TYR A 162 12.33 -3.82 -3.75
N ARG A 163 12.39 -5.13 -3.98
CA ARG A 163 11.21 -6.01 -4.06
C ARG A 163 10.89 -6.69 -2.74
N SER A 164 11.87 -6.97 -1.90
CA SER A 164 11.73 -7.62 -0.60
C SER A 164 11.85 -6.64 0.56
N MET A 165 11.32 -7.01 1.72
CA MET A 165 11.48 -6.22 2.95
C MET A 165 12.94 -6.06 3.35
N LYS A 166 13.76 -7.08 3.11
CA LYS A 166 15.21 -7.02 3.39
C LYS A 166 15.91 -5.94 2.58
N GLU A 167 15.62 -5.85 1.29
CA GLU A 167 16.19 -4.81 0.41
C GLU A 167 15.68 -3.42 0.79
N LEU A 168 14.37 -3.30 1.00
CA LEU A 168 13.73 -2.06 1.40
C LEU A 168 14.22 -1.57 2.76
N ARG A 169 14.46 -2.47 3.71
CA ARG A 169 15.01 -2.14 5.02
C ARG A 169 16.34 -1.39 4.93
N LEU A 170 17.25 -1.87 4.09
CA LEU A 170 18.55 -1.23 3.87
C LEU A 170 18.42 0.19 3.29
N LEU A 171 17.39 0.41 2.47
CA LEU A 171 17.08 1.73 1.91
C LEU A 171 16.53 2.66 2.99
N VAL A 172 15.46 2.24 3.70
CA VAL A 172 14.77 3.13 4.65
C VAL A 172 15.61 3.45 5.90
N GLU A 173 16.60 2.64 6.23
CA GLU A 173 17.54 2.92 7.34
C GLU A 173 18.40 4.16 7.11
N GLN A 174 18.52 4.62 5.87
CA GLN A 174 19.26 5.84 5.53
C GLN A 174 18.46 7.13 5.86
N TYR A 175 17.18 6.98 6.24
CA TYR A 175 16.25 8.09 6.49
C TYR A 175 15.61 7.99 7.88
N PRO A 176 15.15 9.09 8.49
CA PRO A 176 14.41 9.06 9.74
C PRO A 176 13.14 8.18 9.66
N ALA A 177 12.85 7.45 10.74
CA ALA A 177 11.75 6.47 10.77
C ALA A 177 10.34 7.10 10.79
N ASP A 178 10.24 8.37 11.10
CA ASP A 178 9.03 9.17 11.04
C ASP A 178 8.76 9.75 9.66
N GLN A 179 9.77 9.76 8.77
CA GLN A 179 9.67 10.26 7.40
C GLN A 179 9.49 9.14 6.38
N LEU A 180 10.21 8.01 6.56
CA LEU A 180 10.19 6.89 5.63
C LEU A 180 10.05 5.56 6.36
N GLY A 181 9.06 4.77 5.99
CA GLY A 181 8.75 3.47 6.55
C GLY A 181 8.49 2.41 5.48
N LEU A 182 7.94 1.28 5.93
CA LEU A 182 7.64 0.12 5.10
C LEU A 182 6.16 -0.27 5.21
N ILE A 183 5.59 -0.72 4.10
CA ILE A 183 4.32 -1.43 4.03
C ILE A 183 4.61 -2.87 3.63
N LEU A 184 4.11 -3.83 4.38
CA LEU A 184 4.14 -5.24 4.02
C LEU A 184 2.87 -5.58 3.24
N ASP A 185 3.02 -5.88 1.97
CA ASP A 185 1.99 -6.55 1.21
C ASP A 185 2.20 -8.07 1.31
N THR A 186 1.20 -8.75 1.87
CA THR A 186 1.29 -10.17 2.21
C THR A 186 1.13 -11.07 0.99
N GLY A 187 0.29 -10.66 0.04
CA GLY A 187 0.12 -11.37 -1.22
C GLY A 187 1.37 -11.30 -2.08
N HIS A 188 2.03 -10.16 -2.14
CA HIS A 188 3.31 -10.01 -2.84
C HIS A 188 4.38 -10.97 -2.29
N VAL A 189 4.43 -11.18 -0.97
CA VAL A 189 5.32 -12.18 -0.37
C VAL A 189 4.98 -13.59 -0.88
N GLY A 190 3.67 -13.93 -0.89
CA GLY A 190 3.21 -15.23 -1.38
C GLY A 190 3.47 -15.46 -2.87
N VAL A 191 3.29 -14.43 -3.71
CA VAL A 191 3.60 -14.48 -5.16
C VAL A 191 5.09 -14.72 -5.39
N MET A 192 5.95 -14.06 -4.61
CA MET A 192 7.41 -14.24 -4.71
C MET A 192 7.89 -15.58 -4.16
N GLY A 193 7.06 -16.29 -3.38
CA GLY A 193 7.43 -17.53 -2.72
C GLY A 193 8.37 -17.31 -1.53
N ASP A 194 8.39 -16.09 -0.98
CA ASP A 194 9.17 -15.73 0.18
C ASP A 194 8.48 -16.15 1.49
N GLU A 195 9.26 -16.31 2.57
CA GLU A 195 8.74 -16.70 3.87
C GLU A 195 8.19 -15.48 4.62
N ILE A 196 6.86 -15.42 4.83
CA ILE A 196 6.17 -14.28 5.46
C ILE A 196 6.76 -13.89 6.82
N VAL A 197 7.20 -14.87 7.62
CA VAL A 197 7.83 -14.65 8.94
C VAL A 197 9.15 -13.89 8.78
N GLU A 198 9.97 -14.26 7.81
CA GLU A 198 11.26 -13.63 7.57
C GLU A 198 11.11 -12.21 6.99
N GLU A 199 10.12 -11.98 6.12
CA GLU A 199 9.81 -10.67 5.59
C GLU A 199 9.31 -9.72 6.70
N ILE A 200 8.43 -10.17 7.60
CA ILE A 200 7.99 -9.38 8.77
C ILE A 200 9.16 -9.03 9.67
N LYS A 201 10.02 -10.00 10.00
CA LYS A 201 11.20 -9.76 10.84
C LYS A 201 12.19 -8.80 10.17
N SER A 202 12.37 -8.92 8.85
CA SER A 202 13.24 -8.02 8.08
C SER A 202 12.74 -6.58 8.12
N ALA A 203 11.43 -6.37 8.03
CA ALA A 203 10.83 -5.03 8.16
C ALA A 203 11.02 -4.46 9.57
N GLY A 204 10.82 -5.28 10.61
CA GLY A 204 11.02 -4.92 12.01
C GLY A 204 10.29 -3.63 12.43
N ASP A 205 10.97 -2.77 13.15
CA ASP A 205 10.44 -1.49 13.66
C ASP A 205 10.16 -0.44 12.57
N ARG A 206 10.61 -0.69 11.32
CA ARG A 206 10.31 0.17 10.16
C ARG A 206 8.98 -0.19 9.51
N LEU A 207 8.34 -1.29 9.89
CA LEU A 207 6.99 -1.64 9.43
C LEU A 207 5.97 -0.65 9.99
N LYS A 208 5.29 0.07 9.12
CA LYS A 208 4.36 1.15 9.48
C LYS A 208 2.92 0.86 9.03
N GLY A 209 2.73 -0.10 8.15
CA GLY A 209 1.42 -0.53 7.68
C GLY A 209 1.50 -1.89 7.00
N THR A 210 0.34 -2.41 6.62
CA THR A 210 0.19 -3.68 5.93
C THR A 210 -0.86 -3.58 4.85
N HIS A 211 -0.69 -4.33 3.74
CA HIS A 211 -1.75 -4.74 2.84
C HIS A 211 -2.00 -6.23 3.05
N LEU A 212 -3.12 -6.54 3.66
CA LEU A 212 -3.47 -7.89 4.09
C LEU A 212 -4.44 -8.52 3.11
N HIS A 213 -3.98 -9.48 2.38
CA HIS A 213 -4.76 -10.36 1.50
C HIS A 213 -4.02 -11.68 1.32
N ASP A 214 -4.71 -12.67 0.79
CA ASP A 214 -4.16 -13.98 0.51
C ASP A 214 -3.95 -14.17 -1.00
N VAL A 215 -3.21 -15.17 -1.38
CA VAL A 215 -2.93 -15.52 -2.77
C VAL A 215 -2.88 -17.03 -2.95
N ASN A 216 -2.99 -17.51 -4.20
CA ASN A 216 -2.76 -18.93 -4.51
C ASN A 216 -1.29 -19.35 -4.37
N GLY A 217 -0.38 -18.35 -4.37
CA GLY A 217 1.06 -18.57 -4.35
C GLY A 217 1.65 -18.91 -5.71
N ASN A 218 2.95 -18.74 -5.81
CA ASN A 218 3.69 -18.94 -7.03
C ASN A 218 3.28 -18.03 -8.20
N GLN A 219 3.50 -18.48 -9.40
CA GLN A 219 3.41 -17.72 -10.64
C GLN A 219 1.99 -17.38 -11.10
N ASP A 220 0.96 -17.74 -10.32
CA ASP A 220 -0.44 -17.53 -10.72
C ASP A 220 -0.90 -16.05 -10.62
N GLY A 221 0.01 -15.18 -10.19
CA GLY A 221 -0.22 -13.75 -10.11
C GLY A 221 -0.75 -13.30 -8.75
N ASP A 222 -0.88 -11.99 -8.63
CA ASP A 222 -1.33 -11.30 -7.44
C ASP A 222 -2.87 -11.20 -7.45
N ASP A 223 -3.54 -12.25 -6.95
CA ASP A 223 -4.98 -12.42 -7.04
C ASP A 223 -5.78 -11.84 -5.84
N HIS A 224 -5.11 -11.22 -4.89
CA HIS A 224 -5.71 -10.46 -3.77
C HIS A 224 -6.90 -11.16 -3.09
N LYS A 225 -6.76 -12.42 -2.73
CA LYS A 225 -7.85 -13.20 -2.10
C LYS A 225 -8.19 -12.70 -0.70
N GLY A 226 -9.42 -12.96 -0.30
CA GLY A 226 -9.81 -12.80 1.10
C GLY A 226 -8.95 -13.66 2.06
N PRO A 227 -8.84 -13.26 3.35
CA PRO A 227 -8.03 -13.99 4.34
C PRO A 227 -8.42 -15.48 4.44
N ASN A 228 -7.42 -16.34 4.65
CA ASN A 228 -7.57 -17.81 4.71
C ASN A 228 -8.17 -18.45 3.44
N ARG A 229 -8.06 -17.80 2.29
CA ARG A 229 -8.52 -18.33 1.00
C ARG A 229 -7.38 -18.70 0.06
N GLY A 230 -6.15 -18.67 0.55
CA GLY A 230 -4.93 -18.97 -0.19
C GLY A 230 -3.95 -19.80 0.62
N ILE A 231 -2.66 -19.48 0.45
CA ILE A 231 -1.55 -20.28 1.00
C ILE A 231 -0.89 -19.68 2.24
N LEU A 232 -1.21 -18.43 2.60
CA LEU A 232 -0.50 -17.74 3.66
C LEU A 232 -0.85 -18.28 5.06
N ASN A 233 0.15 -18.40 5.92
CA ASN A 233 -0.06 -18.79 7.31
C ASN A 233 -0.38 -17.56 8.18
N TRP A 234 -1.66 -17.29 8.35
CA TRP A 234 -2.17 -16.13 9.09
C TRP A 234 -1.86 -16.16 10.59
N ASP A 235 -1.73 -17.34 11.18
CA ASP A 235 -1.39 -17.49 12.60
C ASP A 235 0.08 -17.13 12.86
N ASP A 236 1.00 -17.63 12.05
CA ASP A 236 2.42 -17.29 12.14
C ASP A 236 2.65 -15.81 11.80
N MET A 237 1.91 -15.26 10.84
CA MET A 237 1.92 -13.82 10.51
C MET A 237 1.56 -12.99 11.74
N LEU A 238 0.41 -13.26 12.39
CA LEU A 238 -0.03 -12.51 13.56
C LEU A 238 0.94 -12.65 14.72
N LYS A 239 1.45 -13.86 14.97
CA LYS A 239 2.45 -14.12 16.00
C LYS A 239 3.71 -13.28 15.77
N THR A 240 4.23 -13.25 14.55
CA THR A 240 5.45 -12.51 14.21
C THR A 240 5.22 -10.99 14.26
N LEU A 241 4.06 -10.49 13.81
CA LEU A 241 3.70 -9.08 13.98
C LEU A 241 3.68 -8.66 15.46
N LYS A 242 3.18 -9.53 16.35
CA LYS A 242 3.23 -9.29 17.80
C LYS A 242 4.66 -9.35 18.35
N GLU A 243 5.49 -10.28 17.88
CA GLU A 243 6.89 -10.40 18.28
C GLU A 243 7.71 -9.13 17.95
N ILE A 244 7.50 -8.53 16.80
CA ILE A 244 8.14 -7.26 16.42
C ILE A 244 7.46 -6.03 17.04
N GLN A 245 6.43 -6.22 17.87
CA GLN A 245 5.63 -5.17 18.51
C GLN A 245 4.96 -4.22 17.49
N TYR A 246 4.48 -4.78 16.38
CA TYR A 246 3.80 -4.00 15.37
C TYR A 246 2.57 -3.27 15.93
N SER A 247 2.49 -1.97 15.67
CA SER A 247 1.41 -1.10 16.15
C SER A 247 0.74 -0.28 15.05
N GLY A 248 1.12 -0.50 13.80
CA GLY A 248 0.55 0.14 12.62
C GLY A 248 -0.86 -0.35 12.29
N PRO A 249 -1.49 0.23 11.27
CA PRO A 249 -2.82 -0.19 10.82
C PRO A 249 -2.75 -1.56 10.14
N TYR A 250 -3.76 -2.39 10.43
CA TYR A 250 -4.03 -3.62 9.69
C TYR A 250 -4.97 -3.28 8.52
N THR A 251 -4.39 -2.92 7.38
CA THR A 251 -5.14 -2.56 6.17
C THR A 251 -5.40 -3.80 5.33
N PHE A 252 -6.66 -4.11 5.09
CA PHE A 252 -7.06 -5.22 4.23
C PHE A 252 -7.31 -4.72 2.81
N GLU A 253 -6.81 -5.47 1.82
CA GLU A 253 -6.91 -5.11 0.40
C GLU A 253 -7.32 -6.30 -0.49
N PRO A 254 -8.29 -7.13 -0.10
CA PRO A 254 -8.72 -8.21 -0.96
C PRO A 254 -9.64 -7.71 -2.07
N ILE A 255 -9.68 -8.46 -3.18
CA ILE A 255 -10.65 -8.33 -4.26
C ILE A 255 -11.54 -9.57 -4.34
N VAL A 256 -12.71 -9.44 -4.95
CA VAL A 256 -13.61 -10.57 -5.16
C VAL A 256 -12.98 -11.55 -6.14
N THR A 257 -12.80 -12.79 -5.68
CA THR A 257 -12.27 -13.91 -6.46
C THR A 257 -13.22 -15.11 -6.49
N GLN A 258 -14.29 -15.08 -5.69
CA GLN A 258 -15.29 -16.13 -5.64
C GLN A 258 -16.50 -15.78 -6.51
N GLU A 259 -17.00 -16.79 -7.23
CA GLU A 259 -18.21 -16.64 -8.03
C GLU A 259 -19.41 -16.28 -7.14
N ASN A 260 -20.23 -15.31 -7.59
CA ASN A 260 -21.41 -14.80 -6.90
C ASN A 260 -21.14 -14.08 -5.57
N GLU A 261 -19.90 -13.79 -5.18
CA GLU A 261 -19.58 -12.93 -4.05
C GLU A 261 -19.60 -11.46 -4.48
N THR A 262 -20.16 -10.59 -3.68
CA THR A 262 -20.09 -9.15 -3.87
C THR A 262 -18.91 -8.54 -3.10
N GLU A 263 -18.44 -7.37 -3.54
CA GLU A 263 -17.38 -6.62 -2.84
C GLU A 263 -17.79 -6.25 -1.40
N GLU A 264 -19.07 -6.00 -1.15
CA GLU A 264 -19.59 -5.72 0.19
C GLU A 264 -19.58 -6.99 1.08
N GLU A 265 -19.97 -8.14 0.56
CA GLU A 265 -19.89 -9.42 1.28
C GLU A 265 -18.46 -9.79 1.63
N LEU A 266 -17.51 -9.60 0.69
CA LEU A 266 -16.09 -9.79 0.96
C LEU A 266 -15.58 -8.85 2.07
N ALA A 267 -15.97 -7.57 2.06
CA ALA A 267 -15.57 -6.62 3.09
C ALA A 267 -16.14 -7.01 4.47
N ILE A 268 -17.40 -7.47 4.55
CA ILE A 268 -18.01 -7.98 5.78
C ILE A 268 -17.31 -9.25 6.27
N PHE A 269 -17.03 -10.19 5.37
CA PHE A 269 -16.27 -11.41 5.68
C PHE A 269 -14.90 -11.07 6.26
N THR A 270 -14.16 -10.21 5.57
CA THR A 270 -12.82 -9.78 5.98
C THR A 270 -12.85 -9.07 7.32
N ARG A 271 -13.87 -8.23 7.58
CA ARG A 271 -14.05 -7.58 8.87
C ARG A 271 -14.31 -8.58 10.01
N THR A 272 -15.14 -9.58 9.75
CA THR A 272 -15.44 -10.65 10.72
C THR A 272 -14.18 -11.46 11.03
N PHE A 273 -13.41 -11.80 10.01
CA PHE A 273 -12.10 -12.42 10.16
C PHE A 273 -11.18 -11.57 11.02
N ALA A 274 -11.01 -10.28 10.68
CA ALA A 274 -10.12 -9.36 11.38
C ALA A 274 -10.43 -9.26 12.88
N LYS A 275 -11.71 -9.19 13.24
CA LYS A 275 -12.15 -9.17 14.65
C LYS A 275 -11.70 -10.40 15.42
N THR A 276 -11.86 -11.58 14.83
CA THR A 276 -11.46 -12.84 15.44
C THR A 276 -9.93 -12.96 15.50
N TRP A 277 -9.26 -12.69 14.39
CA TRP A 277 -7.81 -12.82 14.23
C TRP A 277 -7.05 -11.89 15.16
N LEU A 278 -7.48 -10.63 15.31
CA LEU A 278 -6.88 -9.64 16.21
C LEU A 278 -7.42 -9.71 17.65
N SER A 279 -8.46 -10.48 17.90
CA SER A 279 -9.16 -10.57 19.19
C SER A 279 -9.71 -9.20 19.68
N ILE A 280 -10.39 -8.47 18.79
CA ILE A 280 -10.96 -7.13 19.03
C ILE A 280 -12.48 -7.08 18.87
#